data_8e56579f738274ef19411441c91f1e19
#
_entry.id   8e56579f738274ef19411441c91f1e19
#
_cell.length_a   1.000
_cell.length_b   1.000
_cell.length_c   1.000
_cell.angle_alpha   90.00
_cell.angle_beta   90.00
_cell.angle_gamma   90.00
#
_symmetry.space_group_name_H-M   'P 1'
#
loop_
_entity.id
_entity.type
_entity.pdbx_description
1 polymer ?
#
loop_
_entity_poly.entity_id
_entity_poly.type
_entity_poly.pdbx_seq_one_letter_code
_entity_poly.pdbx_strand_id
1 'polypeptide(L)'
;MLKAITSGPAARIIALSLALTAAGAAQAKNPMVGGAPMYAQKTIVENAVNSKDHTTLVAAVKAAGLVDTLNGPGPFTVFAPTNAAFAKLPPGTVENLVQPQNKATLTKILTYHVVPGVYTAKELMALAKKPQGQNQLTTVEGEPLGVSAQGKKVYITDVKGDTVAVTIPNVMQSNGVIHVVNGVLMP
;
A
#
# COMPACT_ATOMS: atom_id res chain seq x y z
N MET A 1 75.74 12.57 51.64
CA MET A 1 75.75 11.25 50.98
C MET A 1 74.36 10.79 50.73
N LEU A 2 74.09 10.36 49.49
CA LEU A 2 72.97 9.56 48.92
C LEU A 2 71.57 10.22 48.86
N LYS A 3 71.23 10.71 47.78
CA LYS A 3 70.47 10.30 46.63
C LYS A 3 69.28 9.34 46.96
N ALA A 4 68.08 9.84 46.75
CA ALA A 4 66.93 9.00 46.37
C ALA A 4 66.15 9.69 45.26
N ILE A 5 66.12 9.03 44.12
CA ILE A 5 65.40 9.36 42.90
C ILE A 5 64.03 8.69 43.01
N THR A 6 62.97 9.43 43.01
CA THR A 6 61.62 8.91 42.87
C THR A 6 61.06 9.25 41.52
N SER A 7 61.04 8.28 40.66
CA SER A 7 60.35 8.29 39.36
C SER A 7 58.85 8.13 39.58
N GLY A 8 58.05 9.13 39.16
CA GLY A 8 56.61 9.06 39.14
C GLY A 8 56.11 8.27 37.91
N PRO A 9 55.02 7.50 38.05
CA PRO A 9 54.45 6.81 36.92
C PRO A 9 53.65 7.73 35.99
N ALA A 10 53.99 7.67 34.73
CA ALA A 10 53.30 8.35 33.67
C ALA A 10 51.82 7.86 33.58
N ALA A 11 50.91 8.79 33.75
CA ALA A 11 49.49 8.55 33.48
C ALA A 11 49.28 8.39 31.97
N ARG A 12 49.01 7.18 31.51
CA ARG A 12 48.56 6.89 30.16
C ARG A 12 47.12 7.34 30.02
N ILE A 13 46.90 8.46 29.36
CA ILE A 13 45.55 8.88 28.90
C ILE A 13 45.21 7.98 27.72
N ILE A 14 44.33 7.01 27.96
CA ILE A 14 43.68 6.25 26.89
C ILE A 14 42.58 7.13 26.33
N ALA A 15 42.86 7.75 25.19
CA ALA A 15 41.84 8.42 24.40
C ALA A 15 40.92 7.33 23.82
N LEU A 16 39.76 7.16 24.45
CA LEU A 16 38.66 6.35 23.93
C LEU A 16 38.03 7.09 22.75
N SER A 17 38.50 6.82 21.55
CA SER A 17 37.88 7.30 20.32
C SER A 17 36.54 6.61 20.15
N LEU A 18 35.48 7.32 20.50
CA LEU A 18 34.11 6.92 20.23
C LEU A 18 33.88 7.02 18.70
N ALA A 19 34.14 5.91 18.01
CA ALA A 19 33.75 5.78 16.61
C ALA A 19 32.22 5.78 16.54
N LEU A 20 31.64 6.94 16.24
CA LEU A 20 30.24 7.07 15.90
C LEU A 20 30.04 6.41 14.52
N THR A 21 29.77 5.12 14.50
CA THR A 21 29.31 4.44 13.30
C THR A 21 27.92 4.99 13.01
N ALA A 22 27.84 5.97 12.13
CA ALA A 22 26.61 6.34 11.48
C ALA A 22 26.15 5.09 10.69
N ALA A 23 25.30 4.27 11.31
CA ALA A 23 24.52 3.28 10.60
C ALA A 23 23.66 4.08 9.62
N GLY A 24 24.13 4.20 8.37
CA GLY A 24 23.33 4.72 7.29
C GLY A 24 22.08 3.86 7.19
N ALA A 25 20.97 4.36 7.71
CA ALA A 25 19.68 3.80 7.41
C ALA A 25 19.56 3.81 5.88
N ALA A 26 19.69 2.64 5.27
CA ALA A 26 19.35 2.47 3.87
C ALA A 26 17.89 2.91 3.73
N GLN A 27 17.68 4.14 3.29
CA GLN A 27 16.35 4.63 2.97
C GLN A 27 15.85 3.75 1.84
N ALA A 28 14.93 2.85 2.17
CA ALA A 28 14.22 2.08 1.17
C ALA A 28 13.65 3.10 0.17
N LYS A 29 14.09 3.00 -1.10
CA LYS A 29 13.58 3.88 -2.14
C LYS A 29 12.06 3.79 -2.14
N ASN A 30 11.39 4.94 -2.01
CA ASN A 30 9.94 5.00 -2.12
C ASN A 30 9.51 4.37 -3.45
N PRO A 31 8.55 3.45 -3.45
CA PRO A 31 8.06 2.86 -4.69
C PRO A 31 7.50 3.96 -5.60
N MET A 32 7.82 3.85 -6.88
CA MET A 32 7.31 4.77 -7.89
C MET A 32 6.01 4.22 -8.45
N VAL A 33 4.95 5.03 -8.44
CA VAL A 33 3.65 4.68 -9.00
C VAL A 33 3.13 5.84 -9.83
N GLY A 34 2.87 5.61 -11.11
CA GLY A 34 2.42 6.66 -12.04
C GLY A 34 3.39 7.83 -12.16
N GLY A 35 4.69 7.57 -12.07
CA GLY A 35 5.74 8.59 -12.16
C GLY A 35 5.95 9.43 -10.90
N ALA A 36 5.25 9.12 -9.81
CA ALA A 36 5.39 9.81 -8.53
C ALA A 36 5.93 8.87 -7.43
N PRO A 37 6.82 9.34 -6.55
CA PRO A 37 7.25 8.57 -5.40
C PRO A 37 6.11 8.49 -4.36
N MET A 38 5.89 7.29 -3.82
CA MET A 38 4.91 7.03 -2.77
C MET A 38 5.59 7.07 -1.41
N TYR A 39 5.23 8.03 -0.60
CA TYR A 39 5.84 8.24 0.71
C TYR A 39 5.09 7.49 1.79
N ALA A 40 5.79 6.65 2.56
CA ALA A 40 5.19 5.86 3.64
C ALA A 40 4.61 6.73 4.80
N GLN A 41 5.03 7.98 4.89
CA GLN A 41 4.54 8.95 5.89
C GLN A 41 3.23 9.63 5.49
N LYS A 42 2.83 9.53 4.22
CA LYS A 42 1.59 10.09 3.69
C LYS A 42 0.47 9.07 3.71
N THR A 43 -0.77 9.55 3.76
CA THR A 43 -1.95 8.69 3.65
C THR A 43 -2.13 8.14 2.24
N ILE A 44 -3.00 7.15 2.11
CA ILE A 44 -3.38 6.54 0.83
C ILE A 44 -3.82 7.61 -0.18
N VAL A 45 -4.67 8.54 0.24
CA VAL A 45 -5.21 9.59 -0.64
C VAL A 45 -4.14 10.62 -1.02
N GLU A 46 -3.33 11.08 -0.05
CA GLU A 46 -2.25 12.05 -0.30
C GLU A 46 -1.20 11.55 -1.29
N ASN A 47 -0.94 10.26 -1.33
CA ASN A 47 -0.06 9.66 -2.33
C ASN A 47 -0.77 9.42 -3.66
N ALA A 48 -2.01 8.92 -3.64
CA ALA A 48 -2.76 8.61 -4.84
C ALA A 48 -2.97 9.84 -5.74
N VAL A 49 -3.21 11.03 -5.15
CA VAL A 49 -3.41 12.28 -5.91
C VAL A 49 -2.19 12.71 -6.73
N ASN A 50 -1.00 12.25 -6.36
CA ASN A 50 0.24 12.54 -7.09
C ASN A 50 0.53 11.53 -8.22
N SER A 51 -0.19 10.41 -8.24
CA SER A 51 -0.01 9.37 -9.25
C SER A 51 -0.76 9.67 -10.53
N LYS A 52 -0.06 9.78 -11.64
CA LYS A 52 -0.66 9.98 -12.97
C LYS A 52 -1.48 8.77 -13.44
N ASP A 53 -1.21 7.59 -12.88
CA ASP A 53 -1.90 6.35 -13.23
C ASP A 53 -3.21 6.15 -12.47
N HIS A 54 -3.51 6.98 -11.46
CA HIS A 54 -4.68 6.84 -10.59
C HIS A 54 -5.61 8.07 -10.61
N THR A 55 -5.53 8.91 -11.63
CA THR A 55 -6.37 10.13 -11.75
C THR A 55 -7.85 9.79 -11.76
N THR A 56 -8.27 8.75 -12.48
CA THR A 56 -9.65 8.26 -12.53
C THR A 56 -10.12 7.76 -11.16
N LEU A 57 -9.28 6.98 -10.46
CA LEU A 57 -9.58 6.49 -9.11
C LEU A 57 -9.77 7.66 -8.13
N VAL A 58 -8.88 8.65 -8.17
CA VAL A 58 -8.97 9.84 -7.30
C VAL A 58 -10.24 10.64 -7.58
N ALA A 59 -10.60 10.82 -8.85
CA ALA A 59 -11.86 11.48 -9.23
C ALA A 59 -13.07 10.69 -8.70
N ALA A 60 -13.07 9.37 -8.83
CA ALA A 60 -14.11 8.50 -8.32
C ALA A 60 -14.25 8.56 -6.78
N VAL A 61 -13.13 8.53 -6.04
CA VAL A 61 -13.10 8.64 -4.58
C VAL A 61 -13.67 9.99 -4.12
N LYS A 62 -13.34 11.08 -4.82
CA LYS A 62 -13.90 12.42 -4.55
C LYS A 62 -15.40 12.47 -4.84
N ALA A 63 -15.84 11.94 -5.97
CA ALA A 63 -17.26 11.90 -6.36
C ALA A 63 -18.09 11.07 -5.36
N ALA A 64 -17.55 9.96 -4.86
CA ALA A 64 -18.18 9.14 -3.84
C ALA A 64 -18.19 9.79 -2.44
N GLY A 65 -17.34 10.79 -2.20
CA GLY A 65 -17.17 11.42 -0.88
C GLY A 65 -16.40 10.54 0.12
N LEU A 66 -15.54 9.64 -0.37
CA LEU A 66 -14.78 8.69 0.45
C LEU A 66 -13.39 9.19 0.84
N VAL A 67 -13.05 10.43 0.51
CA VAL A 67 -11.73 11.02 0.81
C VAL A 67 -11.43 10.97 2.31
N ASP A 68 -12.36 11.42 3.15
CA ASP A 68 -12.19 11.44 4.61
C ASP A 68 -12.15 10.03 5.20
N THR A 69 -12.95 9.12 4.66
CA THR A 69 -12.95 7.69 5.08
C THR A 69 -11.59 7.05 4.81
N LEU A 70 -11.02 7.27 3.63
CA LEU A 70 -9.71 6.71 3.25
C LEU A 70 -8.52 7.47 3.87
N ASN A 71 -8.72 8.69 4.37
CA ASN A 71 -7.75 9.42 5.20
C ASN A 71 -7.86 9.07 6.68
N GLY A 72 -8.86 8.31 7.08
CA GLY A 72 -9.07 7.86 8.44
C GLY A 72 -7.91 7.03 9.00
N PRO A 73 -7.94 6.71 10.30
CA PRO A 73 -6.80 6.12 11.01
C PRO A 73 -6.46 4.68 10.60
N GLY A 74 -7.21 4.07 9.69
CA GLY A 74 -6.90 2.71 9.18
C GLY A 74 -6.74 1.65 10.28
N PRO A 75 -5.96 0.60 10.07
CA PRO A 75 -5.22 0.31 8.83
C PRO A 75 -6.11 -0.24 7.71
N PHE A 76 -5.76 0.11 6.46
CA PHE A 76 -6.47 -0.35 5.27
C PHE A 76 -5.53 -1.01 4.27
N THR A 77 -6.06 -1.99 3.54
CA THR A 77 -5.44 -2.50 2.30
C THR A 77 -6.31 -2.07 1.14
N VAL A 78 -5.74 -1.32 0.21
CA VAL A 78 -6.46 -0.81 -0.96
C VAL A 78 -5.92 -1.45 -2.23
N PHE A 79 -6.80 -2.08 -2.99
CA PHE A 79 -6.51 -2.57 -4.33
C PHE A 79 -6.81 -1.44 -5.32
N ALA A 80 -5.78 -0.69 -5.74
CA ALA A 80 -5.91 0.51 -6.54
C ALA A 80 -5.86 0.20 -8.04
N PRO A 81 -6.99 0.27 -8.77
CA PRO A 81 -7.00 0.11 -10.22
C PRO A 81 -6.39 1.34 -10.91
N THR A 82 -5.57 1.09 -11.93
CA THR A 82 -4.99 2.14 -12.77
C THR A 82 -6.01 2.73 -13.74
N ASN A 83 -5.69 3.88 -14.34
CA ASN A 83 -6.49 4.45 -15.44
C ASN A 83 -6.70 3.43 -16.56
N ALA A 84 -5.64 2.65 -16.90
CA ALA A 84 -5.73 1.58 -17.87
C ALA A 84 -6.67 0.43 -17.44
N ALA A 85 -6.82 0.20 -16.13
CA ALA A 85 -7.80 -0.75 -15.61
C ALA A 85 -9.24 -0.25 -15.82
N PHE A 86 -9.49 1.01 -15.57
CA PHE A 86 -10.80 1.65 -15.86
C PHE A 86 -11.13 1.67 -17.35
N ALA A 87 -10.12 1.86 -18.22
CA ALA A 87 -10.29 1.85 -19.67
C ALA A 87 -10.73 0.48 -20.25
N LYS A 88 -10.59 -0.59 -19.47
CA LYS A 88 -11.09 -1.93 -19.85
C LYS A 88 -12.59 -2.09 -19.62
N LEU A 89 -13.21 -1.23 -18.82
CA LEU A 89 -14.65 -1.23 -18.63
C LEU A 89 -15.36 -0.80 -19.93
N PRO A 90 -16.62 -1.19 -20.13
CA PRO A 90 -17.40 -0.73 -21.29
C PRO A 90 -17.40 0.79 -21.38
N PRO A 91 -17.36 1.35 -22.62
CA PRO A 91 -17.40 2.79 -22.81
C PRO A 91 -18.60 3.43 -22.09
N GLY A 92 -18.38 4.58 -21.44
CA GLY A 92 -19.41 5.30 -20.71
C GLY A 92 -19.65 4.78 -19.26
N THR A 93 -19.06 3.64 -18.87
CA THR A 93 -19.27 3.09 -17.53
C THR A 93 -18.70 4.02 -16.45
N VAL A 94 -17.49 4.53 -16.63
CA VAL A 94 -16.85 5.42 -15.66
C VAL A 94 -17.60 6.74 -15.55
N GLU A 95 -17.96 7.34 -16.69
CA GLU A 95 -18.72 8.58 -16.76
C GLU A 95 -20.09 8.45 -16.09
N ASN A 96 -20.74 7.31 -16.25
CA ASN A 96 -22.00 7.01 -15.55
C ASN A 96 -21.79 6.84 -14.04
N LEU A 97 -20.76 6.11 -13.62
CA LEU A 97 -20.52 5.84 -12.19
C LEU A 97 -20.20 7.11 -11.39
N VAL A 98 -19.51 8.09 -11.98
CA VAL A 98 -19.17 9.34 -11.28
C VAL A 98 -20.32 10.34 -11.21
N GLN A 99 -21.46 10.04 -11.84
CA GLN A 99 -22.64 10.91 -11.77
C GLN A 99 -23.28 10.86 -10.38
N PRO A 100 -23.85 11.98 -9.91
CA PRO A 100 -24.44 12.07 -8.56
C PRO A 100 -25.53 11.01 -8.27
N GLN A 101 -26.32 10.65 -9.26
CA GLN A 101 -27.37 9.62 -9.13
C GLN A 101 -26.81 8.22 -8.92
N ASN A 102 -25.56 7.96 -9.32
CA ASN A 102 -24.89 6.68 -9.20
C ASN A 102 -23.90 6.61 -8.02
N LYS A 103 -23.90 7.66 -7.18
CA LYS A 103 -22.96 7.75 -6.04
C LYS A 103 -22.98 6.52 -5.14
N ALA A 104 -24.15 5.95 -4.87
CA ALA A 104 -24.29 4.75 -4.05
C ALA A 104 -23.58 3.54 -4.67
N THR A 105 -23.76 3.33 -5.98
CA THR A 105 -23.10 2.26 -6.73
C THR A 105 -21.58 2.48 -6.77
N LEU A 106 -21.15 3.72 -7.02
CA LEU A 106 -19.73 4.07 -7.01
C LEU A 106 -19.09 3.83 -5.63
N THR A 107 -19.78 4.22 -4.56
CA THR A 107 -19.34 3.98 -3.18
C THR A 107 -19.20 2.47 -2.94
N LYS A 108 -20.17 1.66 -3.34
CA LYS A 108 -20.13 0.21 -3.20
C LYS A 108 -18.89 -0.38 -3.92
N ILE A 109 -18.65 0.00 -5.16
CA ILE A 109 -17.48 -0.45 -5.92
C ILE A 109 -16.18 -0.03 -5.23
N LEU A 110 -16.06 1.22 -4.78
CA LEU A 110 -14.84 1.71 -4.14
C LEU A 110 -14.57 1.05 -2.79
N THR A 111 -15.60 0.85 -1.95
CA THR A 111 -15.46 0.14 -0.67
C THR A 111 -15.17 -1.35 -0.86
N TYR A 112 -15.60 -1.92 -1.98
CA TYR A 112 -15.24 -3.28 -2.38
C TYR A 112 -13.73 -3.45 -2.70
N HIS A 113 -13.05 -2.37 -3.11
CA HIS A 113 -11.59 -2.37 -3.30
C HIS A 113 -10.80 -2.17 -2.00
N VAL A 114 -11.47 -1.93 -0.88
CA VAL A 114 -10.85 -1.65 0.41
C VAL A 114 -11.10 -2.81 1.38
N VAL A 115 -10.02 -3.31 1.97
CA VAL A 115 -10.06 -4.36 2.99
C VAL A 115 -9.55 -3.79 4.30
N PRO A 116 -10.24 -3.98 5.43
CA PRO A 116 -9.74 -3.56 6.73
C PRO A 116 -8.51 -4.41 7.12
N GLY A 117 -7.50 -3.77 7.66
CA GLY A 117 -6.22 -4.41 8.01
C GLY A 117 -5.13 -4.18 6.97
N VAL A 118 -3.89 -4.53 7.35
CA VAL A 118 -2.72 -4.50 6.46
C VAL A 118 -2.45 -5.91 5.97
N TYR A 119 -2.52 -6.10 4.67
CA TYR A 119 -2.18 -7.36 4.01
C TYR A 119 -1.05 -7.10 3.01
N THR A 120 0.17 -7.44 3.38
CA THR A 120 1.32 -7.37 2.47
C THR A 120 1.25 -8.46 1.40
N ALA A 121 2.02 -8.34 0.33
CA ALA A 121 2.10 -9.38 -0.70
C ALA A 121 2.49 -10.75 -0.12
N LYS A 122 3.31 -10.78 0.94
CA LYS A 122 3.69 -12.01 1.63
C LYS A 122 2.48 -12.66 2.30
N GLU A 123 1.64 -11.88 2.96
CA GLU A 123 0.41 -12.34 3.62
C GLU A 123 -0.63 -12.77 2.60
N LEU A 124 -0.77 -12.02 1.49
CA LEU A 124 -1.63 -12.40 0.38
C LEU A 124 -1.18 -13.72 -0.26
N MET A 125 0.13 -13.92 -0.46
CA MET A 125 0.67 -15.20 -0.94
C MET A 125 0.46 -16.35 0.04
N ALA A 126 0.54 -16.10 1.35
CA ALA A 126 0.24 -17.10 2.36
C ALA A 126 -1.25 -17.46 2.37
N LEU A 127 -2.11 -16.46 2.22
CA LEU A 127 -3.57 -16.62 2.10
C LEU A 127 -3.94 -17.43 0.86
N ALA A 128 -3.31 -17.12 -0.29
CA ALA A 128 -3.54 -17.81 -1.56
C ALA A 128 -3.23 -19.32 -1.53
N LYS A 129 -2.42 -19.78 -0.57
CA LYS A 129 -2.11 -21.20 -0.38
C LYS A 129 -3.15 -21.96 0.45
N LYS A 130 -4.09 -21.26 1.07
CA LYS A 130 -5.16 -21.88 1.83
C LYS A 130 -6.18 -22.55 0.89
N PRO A 131 -6.92 -23.54 1.37
CA PRO A 131 -7.99 -24.17 0.60
C PRO A 131 -9.02 -23.15 0.10
N GLN A 132 -9.67 -23.48 -0.99
CA GLN A 132 -10.76 -22.66 -1.52
C GLN A 132 -11.83 -22.40 -0.45
N GLY A 133 -12.29 -21.16 -0.34
CA GLY A 133 -13.20 -20.70 0.72
C GLY A 133 -12.47 -20.15 1.96
N GLN A 134 -11.21 -20.50 2.18
CA GLN A 134 -10.37 -19.92 3.25
C GLN A 134 -9.34 -18.90 2.72
N ASN A 135 -9.22 -18.78 1.43
CA ASN A 135 -8.33 -17.88 0.71
C ASN A 135 -9.04 -16.58 0.30
N GLN A 136 -9.81 -16.01 1.22
CA GLN A 136 -10.64 -14.83 0.96
C GLN A 136 -10.35 -13.72 1.96
N LEU A 137 -10.55 -12.48 1.52
CA LEU A 137 -10.53 -11.27 2.32
C LEU A 137 -11.94 -10.68 2.35
N THR A 138 -12.39 -10.22 3.49
CA THR A 138 -13.66 -9.48 3.59
C THR A 138 -13.39 -8.00 3.34
N THR A 139 -14.10 -7.40 2.41
CA THR A 139 -13.99 -5.97 2.08
C THR A 139 -14.75 -5.09 3.08
N VAL A 140 -14.52 -3.78 3.03
CA VAL A 140 -15.29 -2.79 3.82
C VAL A 140 -16.77 -2.79 3.40
N GLU A 141 -17.05 -3.14 2.16
CA GLU A 141 -18.40 -3.31 1.64
C GLU A 141 -19.11 -4.53 2.24
N GLY A 142 -18.36 -5.55 2.67
CA GLY A 142 -18.86 -6.78 3.31
C GLY A 142 -18.77 -8.03 2.44
N GLU A 143 -18.56 -7.89 1.14
CA GLU A 143 -18.42 -9.03 0.24
C GLU A 143 -16.97 -9.53 0.19
N PRO A 144 -16.74 -10.83 -0.09
CA PRO A 144 -15.41 -11.42 -0.10
C PRO A 144 -14.66 -11.14 -1.40
N LEU A 145 -13.33 -11.05 -1.30
CA LEU A 145 -12.38 -11.11 -2.41
C LEU A 145 -11.56 -12.39 -2.31
N GLY A 146 -11.57 -13.21 -3.35
CA GLY A 146 -10.72 -14.38 -3.46
C GLY A 146 -9.27 -13.98 -3.71
N VAL A 147 -8.32 -14.69 -3.08
CA VAL A 147 -6.89 -14.47 -3.27
C VAL A 147 -6.26 -15.72 -3.85
N SER A 148 -5.55 -15.59 -4.95
CA SER A 148 -4.78 -16.67 -5.57
C SER A 148 -3.38 -16.20 -5.94
N ALA A 149 -2.46 -17.14 -6.19
CA ALA A 149 -1.10 -16.81 -6.58
C ALA A 149 -0.61 -17.77 -7.67
N GLN A 150 0.12 -17.22 -8.63
CA GLN A 150 0.83 -17.98 -9.65
C GLN A 150 2.30 -17.52 -9.68
N GLY A 151 3.19 -18.38 -9.27
CA GLY A 151 4.59 -18.02 -9.06
C GLY A 151 4.73 -16.93 -7.98
N LYS A 152 5.24 -15.77 -8.38
CA LYS A 152 5.41 -14.60 -7.49
C LYS A 152 4.31 -13.55 -7.64
N LYS A 153 3.32 -13.78 -8.50
CA LYS A 153 2.22 -12.84 -8.75
C LYS A 153 1.00 -13.21 -7.92
N VAL A 154 0.39 -12.20 -7.32
CA VAL A 154 -0.88 -12.32 -6.60
C VAL A 154 -2.01 -11.89 -7.53
N TYR A 155 -3.10 -12.60 -7.45
CA TYR A 155 -4.34 -12.32 -8.18
C TYR A 155 -5.48 -12.20 -7.20
N ILE A 156 -6.37 -11.26 -7.45
CA ILE A 156 -7.58 -11.01 -6.68
C ILE A 156 -8.77 -11.34 -7.57
N THR A 157 -9.70 -12.11 -7.05
CA THR A 157 -10.90 -12.54 -7.78
C THR A 157 -12.13 -11.98 -7.07
N ASP A 158 -13.01 -11.33 -7.80
CA ASP A 158 -14.26 -10.82 -7.27
C ASP A 158 -15.38 -11.88 -7.22
N VAL A 159 -16.55 -11.50 -6.72
CA VAL A 159 -17.70 -12.40 -6.60
C VAL A 159 -18.30 -12.81 -7.94
N LYS A 160 -18.01 -12.09 -9.01
CA LYS A 160 -18.43 -12.42 -10.39
C LYS A 160 -17.48 -13.43 -11.06
N GLY A 161 -16.31 -13.67 -10.43
CA GLY A 161 -15.26 -14.55 -10.96
C GLY A 161 -14.22 -13.82 -11.81
N ASP A 162 -14.33 -12.50 -11.93
CA ASP A 162 -13.32 -11.70 -12.63
C ASP A 162 -12.04 -11.63 -11.80
N THR A 163 -10.91 -11.83 -12.48
CA THR A 163 -9.61 -11.90 -11.81
C THR A 163 -8.69 -10.78 -12.27
N VAL A 164 -8.15 -10.03 -11.33
CA VAL A 164 -7.18 -8.97 -11.58
C VAL A 164 -5.82 -9.32 -10.98
N ALA A 165 -4.76 -8.90 -11.66
CA ALA A 165 -3.38 -9.12 -11.19
C ALA A 165 -2.87 -7.92 -10.40
N VAL A 166 -2.18 -8.18 -9.30
CA VAL A 166 -1.39 -7.17 -8.59
C VAL A 166 -0.11 -6.89 -9.40
N THR A 167 0.04 -5.65 -9.83
CA THR A 167 1.17 -5.20 -10.66
C THR A 167 2.30 -4.59 -9.83
N ILE A 168 1.94 -3.76 -8.84
CA ILE A 168 2.89 -3.15 -7.89
C ILE A 168 2.37 -3.45 -6.48
N PRO A 169 3.00 -4.38 -5.76
CA PRO A 169 2.60 -4.72 -4.39
C PRO A 169 3.33 -3.84 -3.36
N ASN A 170 2.81 -3.85 -2.13
CA ASN A 170 3.49 -3.30 -0.94
C ASN A 170 3.84 -1.80 -1.03
N VAL A 171 2.96 -1.00 -1.60
CA VAL A 171 3.08 0.47 -1.53
C VAL A 171 2.60 0.92 -0.16
N MET A 172 3.53 1.00 0.80
CA MET A 172 3.22 1.32 2.20
C MET A 172 2.82 2.77 2.36
N GLN A 173 1.83 3.00 3.23
CA GLN A 173 1.27 4.31 3.57
C GLN A 173 1.18 4.46 5.09
N SER A 174 0.98 5.68 5.60
CA SER A 174 0.83 5.91 7.04
C SER A 174 -0.40 5.25 7.65
N ASN A 175 -1.46 5.08 6.87
CA ASN A 175 -2.72 4.48 7.29
C ASN A 175 -3.07 3.17 6.56
N GLY A 176 -2.10 2.52 5.91
CA GLY A 176 -2.32 1.23 5.27
C GLY A 176 -1.33 0.85 4.19
N VAL A 177 -1.77 0.02 3.26
CA VAL A 177 -0.99 -0.44 2.10
C VAL A 177 -1.82 -0.38 0.83
N ILE A 178 -1.19 0.02 -0.26
CA ILE A 178 -1.79 -0.03 -1.60
C ILE A 178 -1.17 -1.18 -2.39
N HIS A 179 -2.01 -1.92 -3.09
CA HIS A 179 -1.64 -2.86 -4.14
C HIS A 179 -2.21 -2.37 -5.46
N VAL A 180 -1.37 -1.99 -6.40
CA VAL A 180 -1.81 -1.56 -7.72
C VAL A 180 -2.27 -2.76 -8.52
N VAL A 181 -3.47 -2.68 -9.10
CA VAL A 181 -4.09 -3.76 -9.88
C VAL A 181 -4.40 -3.32 -11.31
N ASN A 182 -4.44 -4.28 -12.23
CA ASN A 182 -4.63 -4.05 -13.65
C ASN A 182 -6.07 -4.20 -14.14
N GLY A 183 -7.01 -4.32 -13.23
CA GLY A 183 -8.45 -4.39 -13.50
C GLY A 183 -9.26 -3.78 -12.37
N VAL A 184 -10.54 -3.54 -12.61
CA VAL A 184 -11.51 -3.05 -11.62
C VAL A 184 -12.30 -4.25 -11.11
N LEU A 185 -12.41 -4.38 -9.78
CA LEU A 185 -13.21 -5.40 -9.12
C LEU A 185 -14.67 -4.94 -9.03
N MET A 186 -15.59 -5.82 -9.30
CA MET A 186 -17.02 -5.49 -9.33
C MET A 186 -17.80 -6.37 -8.35
N PRO A 187 -18.52 -5.76 -7.37
CA PRO A 187 -19.36 -6.47 -6.42
C PRO A 187 -20.63 -6.99 -7.05
#